data_f40e586fc39f6661aadfbb2aa3d0e55d
#
_entry.id   f40e586fc39f6661aadfbb2aa3d0e55d
#
_cell.length_a   1.000
_cell.length_b   1.000
_cell.length_c   1.000
_cell.angle_alpha   90.00
_cell.angle_beta   90.00
_cell.angle_gamma   90.00
#
_symmetry.space_group_name_H-M   'P 1'
#
loop_
_entity.id
_entity.type
_entity.pdbx_description
1 polymer ?
#
loop_
_entity_poly.entity_id
_entity_poly.type
_entity_poly.pdbx_seq_one_letter_code
_entity_poly.pdbx_strand_id
1 'polypeptide(L)'
;MINLESTPWFICKEGDTNYCAYVDTDSNYYNAEPLLRHLYPNFDDMDEEERDNKLEEIALKYQDLITNHYTTLAQEAFNVPVHRFEMKTECIIRSAYFRSTRRYAQWITKKEGVIKNELDIKGLEFMKANFPPIFGKFFNSILEKALKGAKQTEIDDLLLKFREYVMSKDLDLTVLGNPT
;
A
#
# COMPACT_ATOMS: atom_id res chain seq x y z
N MET A 1 -17.49 -7.21 -20.18
CA MET A 1 -16.04 -6.91 -20.36
C MET A 1 -15.86 -5.45 -20.04
N ILE A 2 -15.04 -5.11 -19.05
CA ILE A 2 -14.80 -3.69 -18.65
C ILE A 2 -13.97 -3.06 -19.75
N ASN A 3 -14.51 -2.00 -20.38
CA ASN A 3 -13.77 -1.21 -21.37
C ASN A 3 -13.01 -0.10 -20.63
N LEU A 4 -11.75 -0.33 -20.30
CA LEU A 4 -10.91 0.64 -19.61
C LEU A 4 -10.65 1.90 -20.45
N GLU A 5 -10.64 1.81 -21.78
CA GLU A 5 -10.40 2.94 -22.67
C GLU A 5 -11.54 3.98 -22.64
N SER A 6 -12.76 3.55 -22.32
CA SER A 6 -13.92 4.45 -22.22
C SER A 6 -14.17 4.95 -20.79
N THR A 7 -13.33 4.57 -19.83
CA THR A 7 -13.52 4.92 -18.43
C THR A 7 -12.93 6.31 -18.14
N PRO A 8 -13.70 7.25 -17.52
CA PRO A 8 -13.30 8.66 -17.36
C PRO A 8 -11.95 8.92 -16.66
N TRP A 9 -11.47 7.98 -15.87
CA TRP A 9 -10.21 8.12 -15.12
C TRP A 9 -8.93 8.10 -15.98
N PHE A 10 -9.02 7.67 -17.25
CA PHE A 10 -7.91 7.81 -18.21
C PHE A 10 -7.67 9.26 -18.64
N ILE A 11 -8.64 10.14 -18.42
CA ILE A 11 -8.55 11.54 -18.81
C ILE A 11 -8.35 12.36 -17.54
N CYS A 12 -7.13 12.36 -16.98
CA CYS A 12 -6.78 13.31 -15.94
C CYS A 12 -6.78 14.71 -16.52
N LYS A 13 -7.76 15.53 -16.16
CA LYS A 13 -7.77 16.96 -16.38
C LYS A 13 -7.18 17.66 -15.16
N GLU A 14 -6.61 18.83 -15.35
CA GLU A 14 -6.16 19.68 -14.25
C GLU A 14 -7.31 19.89 -13.25
N GLY A 15 -7.12 19.48 -11.98
CA GLY A 15 -8.15 19.51 -10.93
C GLY A 15 -8.87 18.18 -10.69
N ASP A 16 -8.64 17.14 -11.50
CA ASP A 16 -9.21 15.81 -11.28
C ASP A 16 -8.52 15.06 -10.11
N THR A 17 -9.21 14.07 -9.58
CA THR A 17 -8.68 13.20 -8.53
C THR A 17 -7.39 12.52 -9.00
N ASN A 18 -6.30 12.75 -8.26
CA ASN A 18 -5.04 12.05 -8.52
C ASN A 18 -5.12 10.63 -7.97
N TYR A 19 -5.22 9.66 -8.85
CA TYR A 19 -5.25 8.23 -8.49
C TYR A 19 -3.87 7.66 -8.16
N CYS A 20 -2.80 8.36 -8.52
CA CYS A 20 -1.44 7.95 -8.19
C CYS A 20 -1.11 8.40 -6.76
N ALA A 21 -1.02 7.45 -5.84
CA ALA A 21 -0.75 7.72 -4.43
C ALA A 21 0.74 7.89 -4.15
N TYR A 22 1.60 7.14 -4.84
CA TYR A 22 3.04 7.16 -4.63
C TYR A 22 3.79 6.63 -5.86
N VAL A 23 4.96 7.21 -6.15
CA VAL A 23 5.86 6.78 -7.24
C VAL A 23 7.28 6.73 -6.70
N ASP A 24 8.01 5.66 -7.00
CA ASP A 24 9.44 5.55 -6.73
C ASP A 24 10.12 4.80 -7.87
N THR A 25 11.00 5.49 -8.58
CA THR A 25 11.86 4.99 -9.67
C THR A 25 11.09 4.18 -10.73
N ASP A 26 10.77 2.92 -10.44
CA ASP A 26 10.17 1.91 -11.32
C ASP A 26 8.86 1.33 -10.76
N SER A 27 8.37 1.85 -9.64
CA SER A 27 7.13 1.40 -9.02
C SER A 27 6.11 2.53 -8.86
N ASN A 28 4.84 2.18 -9.06
CA ASN A 28 3.71 3.10 -8.92
C ASN A 28 2.64 2.49 -8.03
N TYR A 29 2.07 3.31 -7.15
CA TYR A 29 0.97 2.95 -6.28
C TYR A 29 -0.28 3.74 -6.66
N TYR A 30 -1.33 3.04 -7.00
CA TYR A 30 -2.59 3.64 -7.41
C TYR A 30 -3.69 3.40 -6.39
N ASN A 31 -4.46 4.46 -6.11
CA ASN A 31 -5.71 4.33 -5.38
C ASN A 31 -6.83 3.97 -6.36
N ALA A 32 -7.21 2.70 -6.36
CA ALA A 32 -8.25 2.21 -7.27
C ALA A 32 -9.66 2.23 -6.66
N GLU A 33 -9.84 2.63 -5.39
CA GLU A 33 -11.16 2.66 -4.75
C GLU A 33 -12.19 3.52 -5.53
N PRO A 34 -11.86 4.74 -6.00
CA PRO A 34 -12.81 5.53 -6.77
C PRO A 34 -13.25 4.84 -8.06
N LEU A 35 -12.34 4.12 -8.72
CA LEU A 35 -12.65 3.33 -9.90
C LEU A 35 -13.54 2.13 -9.57
N LEU A 36 -13.23 1.40 -8.49
CA LEU A 36 -14.04 0.28 -8.03
C LEU A 36 -15.48 0.72 -7.72
N ARG A 37 -15.64 1.83 -7.02
CA ARG A 37 -16.96 2.42 -6.71
C ARG A 37 -17.74 2.83 -7.96
N HIS A 38 -17.04 3.31 -8.98
CA HIS A 38 -17.66 3.66 -10.27
C HIS A 38 -18.11 2.41 -11.05
N LEU A 39 -17.29 1.37 -11.07
CA LEU A 39 -17.56 0.15 -11.83
C LEU A 39 -18.53 -0.80 -11.13
N TYR A 40 -18.56 -0.78 -9.82
CA TYR A 40 -19.35 -1.67 -8.98
C TYR A 40 -20.23 -0.86 -8.01
N PRO A 41 -21.50 -0.56 -8.38
CA PRO A 41 -22.41 0.21 -7.52
C PRO A 41 -22.66 -0.42 -6.13
N ASN A 42 -22.47 -1.74 -6.02
CA ASN A 42 -22.60 -2.49 -4.78
C ASN A 42 -21.27 -2.64 -4.02
N PHE A 43 -20.28 -1.78 -4.27
CA PHE A 43 -18.93 -1.87 -3.68
C PHE A 43 -18.96 -1.93 -2.15
N ASP A 44 -19.86 -1.16 -1.51
CA ASP A 44 -19.93 -1.11 -0.05
C ASP A 44 -20.51 -2.40 0.57
N ASP A 45 -21.29 -3.17 -0.21
CA ASP A 45 -21.89 -4.44 0.21
C ASP A 45 -20.97 -5.64 -0.03
N MET A 46 -19.90 -5.47 -0.79
CA MET A 46 -18.92 -6.53 -1.05
C MET A 46 -18.11 -6.84 0.21
N ASP A 47 -17.80 -8.12 0.41
CA ASP A 47 -16.84 -8.51 1.42
C ASP A 47 -15.39 -8.14 1.00
N GLU A 48 -14.47 -8.31 1.94
CA GLU A 48 -13.07 -7.92 1.73
C GLU A 48 -12.38 -8.76 0.65
N GLU A 49 -12.67 -10.04 0.57
CA GLU A 49 -12.09 -10.94 -0.41
C GLU A 49 -12.62 -10.62 -1.82
N GLU A 50 -13.91 -10.34 -1.94
CA GLU A 50 -14.51 -9.93 -3.20
C GLU A 50 -13.89 -8.62 -3.71
N ARG A 51 -13.72 -7.61 -2.84
CA ARG A 51 -13.05 -6.33 -3.18
C ARG A 51 -11.63 -6.58 -3.68
N ASP A 52 -10.83 -7.39 -2.96
CA ASP A 52 -9.46 -7.71 -3.34
C ASP A 52 -9.40 -8.44 -4.70
N ASN A 53 -10.34 -9.35 -4.97
CA ASN A 53 -10.42 -10.04 -6.26
C ASN A 53 -10.78 -9.09 -7.41
N LYS A 54 -11.71 -8.15 -7.18
CA LYS A 54 -12.07 -7.13 -8.18
C LYS A 54 -10.93 -6.16 -8.44
N LEU A 55 -10.20 -5.78 -7.39
CA LEU A 55 -9.02 -4.94 -7.51
C LEU A 55 -7.92 -5.64 -8.32
N GLU A 56 -7.66 -6.91 -8.05
CA GLU A 56 -6.69 -7.70 -8.81
C GLU A 56 -7.08 -7.84 -10.29
N GLU A 57 -8.35 -8.09 -10.59
CA GLU A 57 -8.86 -8.13 -11.97
C GLU A 57 -8.57 -6.82 -12.74
N ILE A 58 -8.80 -5.68 -12.08
CA ILE A 58 -8.54 -4.36 -12.67
C ILE A 58 -7.04 -4.14 -12.82
N ALA A 59 -6.25 -4.47 -11.81
CA ALA A 59 -4.80 -4.29 -11.82
C ALA A 59 -4.13 -5.08 -12.95
N LEU A 60 -4.56 -6.32 -13.20
CA LEU A 60 -4.06 -7.15 -14.29
C LEU A 60 -4.42 -6.56 -15.68
N LYS A 61 -5.65 -6.05 -15.85
CA LYS A 61 -6.03 -5.36 -17.10
C LYS A 61 -5.20 -4.09 -17.33
N TYR A 62 -4.93 -3.36 -16.25
CA TYR A 62 -4.09 -2.16 -16.30
C TYR A 62 -2.64 -2.48 -16.63
N GLN A 63 -2.10 -3.55 -16.06
CA GLN A 63 -0.79 -4.10 -16.40
C GLN A 63 -0.66 -4.37 -17.89
N ASP A 64 -1.61 -5.09 -18.48
CA ASP A 64 -1.61 -5.43 -19.91
C ASP A 64 -1.68 -4.18 -20.79
N LEU A 65 -2.53 -3.21 -20.40
CA LEU A 65 -2.66 -1.95 -21.11
C LEU A 65 -1.32 -1.18 -21.13
N ILE A 66 -0.66 -1.03 -19.99
CA ILE A 66 0.61 -0.30 -19.89
C ILE A 66 1.72 -1.04 -20.65
N THR A 67 1.79 -2.36 -20.54
CA THR A 67 2.78 -3.17 -21.24
C THR A 67 2.64 -3.04 -22.77
N ASN A 68 1.39 -3.05 -23.27
CA ASN A 68 1.12 -2.80 -24.67
C ASN A 68 1.51 -1.38 -25.11
N HIS A 69 1.26 -0.39 -24.24
CA HIS A 69 1.68 0.98 -24.51
C HIS A 69 3.21 1.13 -24.58
N TYR A 70 3.95 0.43 -23.72
CA TYR A 70 5.40 0.39 -23.82
C TYR A 70 5.91 -0.18 -25.14
N THR A 71 5.22 -1.20 -25.68
CA THR A 71 5.55 -1.76 -26.98
C THR A 71 5.38 -0.73 -28.10
N THR A 72 4.23 -0.05 -28.13
CA THR A 72 3.94 1.01 -29.08
C THR A 72 4.96 2.15 -28.98
N LEU A 73 5.22 2.61 -27.76
CA LEU A 73 6.17 3.70 -27.51
C LEU A 73 7.61 3.31 -27.96
N ALA A 74 8.05 2.10 -27.66
CA ALA A 74 9.37 1.62 -28.06
C ALA A 74 9.52 1.58 -29.59
N GLN A 75 8.50 1.11 -30.30
CA GLN A 75 8.52 1.00 -31.74
C GLN A 75 8.39 2.37 -32.43
N GLU A 76 7.42 3.18 -32.04
CA GLU A 76 7.07 4.40 -32.76
C GLU A 76 7.98 5.59 -32.37
N ALA A 77 8.28 5.77 -31.09
CA ALA A 77 9.07 6.90 -30.62
C ALA A 77 10.58 6.64 -30.62
N PHE A 78 11.00 5.39 -30.35
CA PHE A 78 12.41 5.05 -30.19
C PHE A 78 12.96 4.13 -31.29
N ASN A 79 12.13 3.69 -32.23
CA ASN A 79 12.49 2.76 -33.29
C ASN A 79 13.19 1.47 -32.76
N VAL A 80 12.73 0.97 -31.63
CA VAL A 80 13.24 -0.25 -30.99
C VAL A 80 12.24 -1.38 -31.22
N PRO A 81 12.55 -2.33 -32.10
CA PRO A 81 11.61 -3.40 -32.47
C PRO A 81 11.36 -4.42 -31.35
N VAL A 82 12.31 -4.58 -30.44
CA VAL A 82 12.21 -5.50 -29.30
C VAL A 82 12.69 -4.81 -28.03
N HIS A 83 11.88 -4.82 -27.00
CA HIS A 83 12.22 -4.28 -25.67
C HIS A 83 11.89 -5.31 -24.58
N ARG A 84 12.29 -4.99 -23.33
CA ARG A 84 12.07 -5.83 -22.15
C ARG A 84 11.25 -5.10 -21.06
N PHE A 85 10.61 -3.98 -21.43
CA PHE A 85 9.76 -3.26 -20.49
C PHE A 85 8.46 -4.03 -20.31
N GLU A 86 8.15 -4.32 -19.06
CA GLU A 86 6.94 -5.02 -18.65
C GLU A 86 6.45 -4.40 -17.35
N MET A 87 5.18 -4.05 -17.28
CA MET A 87 4.54 -3.69 -16.01
C MET A 87 4.06 -4.96 -15.33
N LYS A 88 4.29 -5.07 -14.03
CA LYS A 88 3.79 -6.19 -13.21
C LYS A 88 3.01 -5.69 -12.02
N THR A 89 1.88 -6.33 -11.78
CA THR A 89 1.13 -6.16 -10.55
C THR A 89 1.79 -6.99 -9.46
N GLU A 90 2.54 -6.33 -8.58
CA GLU A 90 3.26 -7.02 -7.51
C GLU A 90 2.37 -7.26 -6.29
N CYS A 91 1.63 -6.24 -5.86
CA CYS A 91 0.87 -6.29 -4.62
C CYS A 91 -0.53 -5.70 -4.76
N ILE A 92 -1.48 -6.32 -4.07
CA ILE A 92 -2.77 -5.74 -3.74
C ILE A 92 -2.69 -5.28 -2.29
N ILE A 93 -2.96 -3.99 -2.09
CA ILE A 93 -2.78 -3.30 -0.81
C ILE A 93 -4.13 -2.74 -0.39
N ARG A 94 -4.62 -3.15 0.78
CA ARG A 94 -5.91 -2.68 1.30
C ARG A 94 -5.80 -1.28 1.88
N SER A 95 -4.72 -1.00 2.56
CA SER A 95 -4.47 0.28 3.22
C SER A 95 -2.97 0.57 3.27
N ALA A 96 -2.60 1.84 3.18
CA ALA A 96 -1.22 2.26 3.26
C ALA A 96 -1.09 3.62 3.93
N TYR A 97 0.03 3.82 4.60
CA TYR A 97 0.46 5.09 5.16
C TYR A 97 1.79 5.50 4.52
N PHE A 98 1.78 6.53 3.70
CA PHE A 98 2.98 7.11 3.09
C PHE A 98 3.38 8.37 3.86
N ARG A 99 4.53 8.32 4.53
CA ARG A 99 5.08 9.49 5.25
C ARG A 99 5.93 10.37 4.33
N SER A 100 6.79 9.74 3.55
CA SER A 100 7.70 10.40 2.60
C SER A 100 8.30 9.35 1.66
N THR A 101 9.13 9.77 0.71
CA THR A 101 9.84 8.88 -0.20
C THR A 101 10.55 7.77 0.57
N ARG A 102 10.29 6.52 0.21
CA ARG A 102 10.84 5.29 0.82
C ARG A 102 10.54 5.11 2.31
N ARG A 103 9.51 5.79 2.83
CA ARG A 103 9.07 5.70 4.23
C ARG A 103 7.57 5.51 4.29
N TYR A 104 7.16 4.26 4.38
CA TYR A 104 5.75 3.89 4.37
C TYR A 104 5.48 2.59 5.13
N ALA A 105 4.23 2.36 5.44
CA ALA A 105 3.70 1.10 5.94
C ALA A 105 2.45 0.74 5.14
N GLN A 106 2.28 -0.55 4.83
CA GLN A 106 1.17 -1.03 4.01
C GLN A 106 0.68 -2.39 4.50
N TRP A 107 -0.64 -2.59 4.41
CA TRP A 107 -1.28 -3.88 4.64
C TRP A 107 -1.48 -4.58 3.30
N ILE A 108 -0.62 -5.54 3.01
CA ILE A 108 -0.66 -6.32 1.77
C ILE A 108 -1.63 -7.48 1.96
N THR A 109 -2.66 -7.57 1.11
CA THR A 109 -3.59 -8.69 1.10
C THR A 109 -3.17 -9.78 0.15
N LYS A 110 -2.63 -9.40 -1.03
CA LYS A 110 -2.06 -10.34 -1.99
C LYS A 110 -0.71 -9.86 -2.51
N LYS A 111 0.18 -10.79 -2.78
CA LYS A 111 1.47 -10.55 -3.42
C LYS A 111 1.70 -11.59 -4.50
N GLU A 112 1.92 -11.12 -5.73
CA GLU A 112 2.08 -12.00 -6.92
C GLU A 112 0.96 -13.05 -7.04
N GLY A 113 -0.29 -12.64 -6.82
CA GLY A 113 -1.46 -13.51 -6.87
C GLY A 113 -1.66 -14.42 -5.64
N VAL A 114 -0.75 -14.40 -4.66
CA VAL A 114 -0.84 -15.22 -3.44
C VAL A 114 -1.35 -14.38 -2.27
N ILE A 115 -2.35 -14.91 -1.54
CA ILE A 115 -2.86 -14.27 -0.31
C ILE A 115 -1.75 -14.25 0.75
N LYS A 116 -1.46 -13.07 1.29
CA LYS A 116 -0.41 -12.82 2.30
C LYS A 116 -0.96 -12.31 3.63
N ASN A 117 -1.82 -11.30 3.60
CA ASN A 117 -2.34 -10.62 4.79
C ASN A 117 -1.23 -10.22 5.78
N GLU A 118 -0.26 -9.47 5.28
CA GLU A 118 0.94 -9.09 6.05
C GLU A 118 1.17 -7.58 6.08
N LEU A 119 1.78 -7.13 7.18
CA LEU A 119 2.25 -5.75 7.33
C LEU A 119 3.66 -5.64 6.72
N ASP A 120 3.80 -4.81 5.69
CA ASP A 120 5.10 -4.44 5.11
C ASP A 120 5.45 -2.99 5.49
N ILE A 121 6.65 -2.80 6.04
CA ILE A 121 7.13 -1.50 6.50
C ILE A 121 8.46 -1.19 5.85
N LYS A 122 8.57 -0.02 5.24
CA LYS A 122 9.81 0.46 4.62
C LYS A 122 10.28 1.77 5.27
N GLY A 123 11.54 1.83 5.63
CA GLY A 123 12.27 3.04 5.98
C GLY A 123 11.80 3.82 7.20
N LEU A 124 10.85 3.31 8.00
CA LEU A 124 10.43 3.99 9.21
C LEU A 124 11.48 3.83 10.31
N GLU A 125 11.65 4.88 11.14
CA GLU A 125 12.74 5.00 12.10
C GLU A 125 12.77 3.87 13.13
N PHE A 126 11.62 3.42 13.59
CA PHE A 126 11.50 2.37 14.60
C PHE A 126 11.86 0.96 14.08
N MET A 127 12.10 0.81 12.76
CA MET A 127 12.63 -0.40 12.14
C MET A 127 14.15 -0.47 12.15
N LYS A 128 14.84 0.61 12.57
CA LYS A 128 16.30 0.65 12.61
C LYS A 128 16.83 -0.17 13.79
N ALA A 129 18.01 -0.81 13.60
CA ALA A 129 18.63 -1.65 14.59
C ALA A 129 18.97 -0.93 15.91
N ASN A 130 19.19 0.39 15.85
CA ASN A 130 19.48 1.23 17.00
C ASN A 130 18.23 1.77 17.72
N PHE A 131 17.03 1.36 17.30
CA PHE A 131 15.79 1.76 17.96
C PHE A 131 15.42 0.73 19.04
N PRO A 132 15.01 1.16 20.25
CA PRO A 132 14.70 0.23 21.33
C PRO A 132 13.60 -0.77 20.92
N PRO A 133 13.83 -2.08 21.09
CA PRO A 133 12.94 -3.12 20.57
C PRO A 133 11.51 -3.05 21.09
N ILE A 134 11.31 -2.58 22.32
CA ILE A 134 10.00 -2.44 22.95
C ILE A 134 9.13 -1.41 22.21
N PHE A 135 9.71 -0.27 21.87
CA PHE A 135 9.02 0.75 21.09
C PHE A 135 8.78 0.29 19.66
N GLY A 136 9.74 -0.43 19.06
CA GLY A 136 9.58 -1.00 17.71
C GLY A 136 8.39 -1.96 17.65
N LYS A 137 8.28 -2.88 18.60
CA LYS A 137 7.13 -3.81 18.68
C LYS A 137 5.81 -3.08 18.88
N PHE A 138 5.81 -2.06 19.73
CA PHE A 138 4.63 -1.25 20.00
C PHE A 138 4.16 -0.49 18.75
N PHE A 139 5.06 0.20 18.04
CA PHE A 139 4.72 0.93 16.81
C PHE A 139 4.26 -0.02 15.69
N ASN A 140 4.86 -1.20 15.56
CA ASN A 140 4.38 -2.23 14.65
C ASN A 140 2.92 -2.62 14.97
N SER A 141 2.62 -2.87 16.24
CA SER A 141 1.25 -3.22 16.66
C SER A 141 0.23 -2.11 16.39
N ILE A 142 0.60 -0.85 16.62
CA ILE A 142 -0.26 0.30 16.31
C ILE A 142 -0.51 0.41 14.80
N LEU A 143 0.54 0.34 13.98
CA LEU A 143 0.41 0.44 12.53
C LEU A 143 -0.43 -0.70 11.97
N GLU A 144 -0.21 -1.92 12.42
CA GLU A 144 -1.01 -3.07 12.01
C GLU A 144 -2.50 -2.84 12.30
N LYS A 145 -2.83 -2.42 13.52
CA LYS A 145 -4.22 -2.14 13.90
C LYS A 145 -4.82 -0.98 13.11
N ALA A 146 -4.09 0.12 12.96
CA ALA A 146 -4.54 1.28 12.21
C ALA A 146 -4.81 0.93 10.73
N LEU A 147 -3.90 0.19 10.10
CA LEU A 147 -4.04 -0.24 8.70
C LEU A 147 -5.14 -1.30 8.52
N LYS A 148 -5.51 -2.03 9.57
CA LYS A 148 -6.69 -2.92 9.59
C LYS A 148 -8.01 -2.21 9.91
N GLY A 149 -8.00 -0.88 10.03
CA GLY A 149 -9.21 -0.09 10.25
C GLY A 149 -9.67 0.01 11.71
N ALA A 150 -8.76 -0.17 12.67
CA ALA A 150 -9.08 0.04 14.09
C ALA A 150 -9.60 1.45 14.34
N LYS A 151 -10.58 1.57 15.26
CA LYS A 151 -11.12 2.86 15.65
C LYS A 151 -10.09 3.67 16.43
N GLN A 152 -10.20 5.00 16.36
CA GLN A 152 -9.30 5.91 17.09
C GLN A 152 -9.26 5.58 18.59
N THR A 153 -10.41 5.25 19.19
CA THR A 153 -10.49 4.88 20.62
C THR A 153 -9.64 3.66 20.97
N GLU A 154 -9.55 2.68 20.08
CA GLU A 154 -8.74 1.47 20.30
C GLU A 154 -7.24 1.80 20.24
N ILE A 155 -6.85 2.71 19.36
CA ILE A 155 -5.47 3.21 19.25
C ILE A 155 -5.11 4.03 20.49
N ASP A 156 -6.01 4.91 20.96
CA ASP A 156 -5.81 5.72 22.15
C ASP A 156 -5.64 4.86 23.41
N ASP A 157 -6.47 3.81 23.56
CA ASP A 157 -6.36 2.84 24.65
C ASP A 157 -5.00 2.10 24.65
N LEU A 158 -4.50 1.75 23.46
CA LEU A 158 -3.17 1.14 23.34
C LEU A 158 -2.05 2.10 23.75
N LEU A 159 -2.16 3.36 23.33
CA LEU A 159 -1.21 4.41 23.69
C LEU A 159 -1.19 4.64 25.20
N LEU A 160 -2.36 4.70 25.85
CA LEU A 160 -2.47 4.88 27.30
C LEU A 160 -1.84 3.69 28.06
N LYS A 161 -2.19 2.45 27.68
CA LYS A 161 -1.61 1.23 28.29
C LYS A 161 -0.10 1.15 28.12
N PHE A 162 0.40 1.52 26.94
CA PHE A 162 1.83 1.54 26.70
C PHE A 162 2.53 2.64 27.51
N ARG A 163 1.93 3.83 27.63
CA ARG A 163 2.43 4.90 28.48
C ARG A 163 2.53 4.44 29.94
N GLU A 164 1.47 3.82 30.47
CA GLU A 164 1.45 3.29 31.82
C GLU A 164 2.57 2.24 32.03
N TYR A 165 2.74 1.35 31.06
CA TYR A 165 3.81 0.35 31.09
C TYR A 165 5.20 0.99 31.10
N VAL A 166 5.45 1.99 30.24
CA VAL A 166 6.74 2.70 30.19
C VAL A 166 7.01 3.50 31.47
N MET A 167 5.96 4.04 32.11
CA MET A 167 6.06 4.80 33.36
C MET A 167 6.11 3.91 34.59
N SER A 168 5.85 2.61 34.47
CA SER A 168 6.00 1.65 35.57
C SER A 168 7.47 1.50 35.93
N LYS A 169 7.76 1.38 37.25
CA LYS A 169 9.13 1.23 37.75
C LYS A 169 9.78 -0.11 37.40
N ASP A 170 9.02 -1.03 36.83
CA ASP A 170 9.45 -2.37 36.48
C ASP A 170 10.07 -2.46 35.08
N LEU A 171 10.27 -1.31 34.42
CA LEU A 171 10.91 -1.30 33.11
C LEU A 171 12.41 -1.58 33.28
N ASP A 172 12.84 -2.73 32.82
CA ASP A 172 14.27 -3.06 32.77
C ASP A 172 14.95 -2.11 31.77
N LEU A 173 15.87 -1.28 32.25
CA LEU A 173 16.60 -0.30 31.45
C LEU A 173 17.40 -0.96 30.31
N THR A 174 17.71 -2.27 30.42
CA THR A 174 18.35 -3.03 29.32
C THR A 174 17.44 -3.18 28.11
N VAL A 175 16.12 -3.07 28.30
CA VAL A 175 15.12 -3.12 27.22
C VAL A 175 15.03 -1.79 26.47
N LEU A 176 15.47 -0.69 27.07
CA LEU A 176 15.48 0.66 26.49
C LEU A 176 16.77 0.99 25.74
N GLY A 177 17.86 0.29 26.03
CA GLY A 177 19.15 0.49 25.40
C GLY A 177 19.45 -0.58 24.35
N ASN A 178 19.96 -0.17 23.19
CA ASN A 178 20.73 -1.10 22.37
C ASN A 178 22.13 -1.14 22.98
N PRO A 179 22.62 -2.32 23.38
CA PRO A 179 24.05 -2.44 23.68
C PRO A 179 24.82 -2.08 22.39
N THR A 180 25.64 -1.07 22.48
CA THR A 180 26.61 -0.69 21.45
C THR A 180 27.65 -1.79 21.28
#